data_4a7d34aab562478c2a0301edcd27d3c9
#
_entry.id   4a7d34aab562478c2a0301edcd27d3c9
#
_cell.length_a   1.000
_cell.length_b   1.000
_cell.length_c   1.000
_cell.angle_alpha   90.00
_cell.angle_beta   90.00
_cell.angle_gamma   90.00
#
_symmetry.space_group_name_H-M   'P 1'
#
loop_
_entity.id
_entity.type
_entity.pdbx_description
1 polymer ?
#
loop_
_entity_poly.entity_id
_entity_poly.type
_entity_poly.pdbx_seq_one_letter_code
_entity_poly.pdbx_strand_id
1 'polypeptide(L)'
;FNKLPIPFACVSENIVNGEEVVFHNGVLATAMRASMAIPGVFTPVRMGDEILVDGGMKNNFPTNIARAMGADVIIGVDVQNDLRTADELNNLGEIFNQIINLTGQTRYEENIKLATVYIKVDVKGYSAASFNIPALDTLMHRGEEAARAQWTALRRLKKEIGLPEDYVAPRHGPFTS
;
A
#
# COMPACT_ATOMS: atom_id res chain seq x y z
N PHE A 1 8.36 -6.88 -15.37
CA PHE A 1 8.04 -5.44 -15.29
C PHE A 1 9.22 -4.56 -14.83
N ASN A 2 10.40 -5.13 -14.75
CA ASN A 2 11.65 -4.43 -14.45
C ASN A 2 12.09 -3.37 -15.50
N LYS A 3 11.36 -3.27 -16.62
CA LYS A 3 11.57 -2.26 -17.68
C LYS A 3 10.52 -1.15 -17.66
N LEU A 4 9.72 -1.05 -16.61
CA LEU A 4 8.78 0.06 -16.45
C LEU A 4 9.56 1.39 -16.30
N PRO A 5 9.04 2.51 -16.84
CA PRO A 5 9.68 3.83 -16.70
C PRO A 5 9.88 4.26 -15.25
N ILE A 6 8.97 3.85 -14.38
CA ILE A 6 9.04 4.07 -12.93
C ILE A 6 9.29 2.71 -12.29
N PRO A 7 10.34 2.55 -11.46
CA PRO A 7 10.56 1.33 -10.69
C PRO A 7 9.32 0.96 -9.87
N PHE A 8 8.92 -0.30 -9.95
CA PHE A 8 7.73 -0.79 -9.26
C PHE A 8 8.05 -2.10 -8.53
N ALA A 9 7.52 -2.24 -7.33
CA ALA A 9 7.47 -3.50 -6.59
C ALA A 9 6.11 -3.68 -5.94
N CYS A 10 5.70 -4.93 -5.76
CA CYS A 10 4.57 -5.28 -4.92
C CYS A 10 4.91 -6.47 -4.03
N VAL A 11 4.19 -6.58 -2.90
CA VAL A 11 4.48 -7.54 -1.85
C VAL A 11 3.37 -8.58 -1.77
N SER A 12 3.76 -9.83 -1.57
CA SER A 12 2.87 -10.94 -1.22
C SER A 12 3.44 -11.69 -0.03
N GLU A 13 2.66 -12.56 0.57
CA GLU A 13 3.13 -13.53 1.56
C GLU A 13 2.96 -14.96 1.03
N ASN A 14 4.01 -15.77 1.17
CA ASN A 14 3.93 -17.21 0.94
C ASN A 14 3.44 -17.90 2.21
N ILE A 15 2.19 -18.37 2.21
CA ILE A 15 1.58 -18.99 3.39
C ILE A 15 2.09 -20.41 3.68
N VAL A 16 2.95 -20.98 2.83
CA VAL A 16 3.57 -22.29 3.07
C VAL A 16 4.68 -22.17 4.12
N ASN A 17 5.43 -21.07 4.10
CA ASN A 17 6.59 -20.86 4.98
C ASN A 17 6.54 -19.52 5.76
N GLY A 18 5.54 -18.67 5.50
CA GLY A 18 5.37 -17.36 6.14
C GLY A 18 6.37 -16.30 5.66
N GLU A 19 7.03 -16.50 4.53
CA GLU A 19 8.00 -15.55 3.99
C GLU A 19 7.34 -14.45 3.19
N GLU A 20 7.90 -13.24 3.29
CA GLU A 20 7.57 -12.12 2.42
C GLU A 20 8.15 -12.34 1.03
N VAL A 21 7.31 -12.21 0.01
CA VAL A 21 7.71 -12.29 -1.40
C VAL A 21 7.57 -10.92 -2.04
N VAL A 22 8.70 -10.33 -2.46
CA VAL A 22 8.74 -9.02 -3.11
C VAL A 22 8.96 -9.20 -4.61
N PHE A 23 7.98 -8.79 -5.39
CA PHE A 23 8.02 -8.86 -6.84
C PHE A 23 8.61 -7.59 -7.44
N HIS A 24 9.72 -7.70 -8.15
CA HIS A 24 10.34 -6.62 -8.94
C HIS A 24 10.33 -6.92 -10.45
N ASN A 25 10.06 -8.15 -10.84
CA ASN A 25 10.13 -8.62 -12.23
C ASN A 25 9.12 -9.73 -12.49
N GLY A 26 9.13 -10.28 -13.69
CA GLY A 26 8.20 -11.34 -14.11
C GLY A 26 6.94 -10.78 -14.77
N VAL A 27 5.85 -11.53 -14.68
CA VAL A 27 4.54 -11.13 -15.23
C VAL A 27 3.83 -10.22 -14.24
N LEU A 28 3.72 -8.93 -14.58
CA LEU A 28 3.14 -7.90 -13.71
C LEU A 28 1.73 -8.27 -13.24
N ALA A 29 0.86 -8.75 -14.13
CA ALA A 29 -0.50 -9.13 -13.77
C ALA A 29 -0.54 -10.24 -12.70
N THR A 30 0.38 -11.22 -12.79
CA THR A 30 0.48 -12.29 -11.79
C THR A 30 0.96 -11.74 -10.44
N ALA A 31 1.99 -10.89 -10.45
CA ALA A 31 2.51 -10.25 -9.25
C ALA A 31 1.44 -9.40 -8.54
N MET A 32 0.74 -8.54 -9.30
CA MET A 32 -0.37 -7.73 -8.77
C MET A 32 -1.51 -8.61 -8.24
N ARG A 33 -1.85 -9.71 -8.96
CA ARG A 33 -2.90 -10.63 -8.53
C ARG A 33 -2.53 -11.36 -7.23
N ALA A 34 -1.26 -11.70 -7.04
CA ALA A 34 -0.77 -12.29 -5.80
C ALA A 34 -0.81 -11.27 -4.66
N SER A 35 -0.33 -10.05 -4.91
CA SER A 35 -0.29 -8.96 -3.92
C SER A 35 -1.66 -8.53 -3.40
N MET A 36 -2.73 -8.74 -4.17
CA MET A 36 -4.11 -8.41 -3.80
C MET A 36 -4.96 -9.64 -3.41
N ALA A 37 -4.35 -10.80 -3.22
CA ALA A 37 -5.05 -12.04 -2.94
C ALA A 37 -5.48 -12.15 -1.47
N ILE A 38 -6.40 -11.25 -1.04
CA ILE A 38 -6.93 -11.21 0.34
C ILE A 38 -7.60 -12.54 0.67
N PRO A 39 -7.16 -13.26 1.72
CA PRO A 39 -7.76 -14.51 2.13
C PRO A 39 -9.25 -14.34 2.45
N GLY A 40 -10.07 -15.27 1.95
CA GLY A 40 -11.52 -15.22 2.11
C GLY A 40 -12.25 -14.32 1.08
N VAL A 41 -11.53 -13.44 0.37
CA VAL A 41 -12.09 -12.59 -0.70
C VAL A 41 -11.64 -13.09 -2.07
N PHE A 42 -10.35 -13.39 -2.23
CA PHE A 42 -9.79 -13.88 -3.48
C PHE A 42 -9.07 -15.20 -3.31
N THR A 43 -9.08 -16.01 -4.37
CA THR A 43 -8.30 -17.26 -4.41
C THR A 43 -6.81 -16.95 -4.35
N PRO A 44 -6.03 -17.64 -3.50
CA PRO A 44 -4.57 -17.54 -3.49
C PRO A 44 -3.95 -17.86 -4.85
N VAL A 45 -2.79 -17.28 -5.13
CA VAL A 45 -2.03 -17.54 -6.36
C VAL A 45 -1.02 -18.66 -6.09
N ARG A 46 -1.03 -19.69 -6.94
CA ARG A 46 -0.06 -20.78 -6.88
C ARG A 46 1.07 -20.54 -7.87
N MET A 47 2.32 -20.59 -7.40
CA MET A 47 3.52 -20.46 -8.21
C MET A 47 4.52 -21.56 -7.81
N GLY A 48 4.55 -22.66 -8.56
CA GLY A 48 5.32 -23.85 -8.16
C GLY A 48 4.81 -24.39 -6.82
N ASP A 49 5.70 -24.49 -5.85
CA ASP A 49 5.40 -24.97 -4.49
C ASP A 49 4.93 -23.87 -3.54
N GLU A 50 4.85 -22.65 -4.02
CA GLU A 50 4.40 -21.48 -3.25
C GLU A 50 2.88 -21.27 -3.36
N ILE A 51 2.28 -20.84 -2.26
CA ILE A 51 0.88 -20.36 -2.20
C ILE A 51 0.91 -18.93 -1.69
N LEU A 52 0.65 -18.00 -2.62
CA LEU A 52 0.79 -16.58 -2.37
C LEU A 52 -0.56 -15.92 -2.08
N VAL A 53 -0.56 -15.11 -1.04
CA VAL A 53 -1.69 -14.28 -0.60
C VAL A 53 -1.28 -12.81 -0.52
N ASP A 54 -2.22 -11.96 -0.16
CA ASP A 54 -2.02 -10.52 0.02
C ASP A 54 -0.84 -10.23 0.96
N GLY A 55 0.07 -9.38 0.49
CA GLY A 55 1.26 -9.01 1.25
C GLY A 55 0.98 -8.16 2.48
N GLY A 56 -0.21 -7.58 2.57
CA GLY A 56 -0.65 -6.81 3.72
C GLY A 56 -0.70 -7.60 5.02
N MET A 57 -0.76 -8.92 4.94
CA MET A 57 -0.64 -9.80 6.11
C MET A 57 0.75 -9.72 6.78
N LYS A 58 1.79 -9.42 5.99
CA LYS A 58 3.18 -9.37 6.46
C LYS A 58 3.75 -7.96 6.49
N ASN A 59 3.43 -7.15 5.47
CA ASN A 59 4.03 -5.85 5.25
C ASN A 59 3.06 -4.92 4.48
N ASN A 60 2.09 -4.37 5.19
CA ASN A 60 1.03 -3.57 4.60
C ASN A 60 1.42 -2.09 4.33
N PHE A 61 2.59 -1.67 4.79
CA PHE A 61 3.14 -0.33 4.54
C PHE A 61 4.63 -0.44 4.17
N PRO A 62 4.97 -0.92 2.96
CA PRO A 62 6.29 -1.42 2.60
C PRO A 62 7.30 -0.32 2.26
N THR A 63 7.48 0.70 3.11
CA THR A 63 8.48 1.76 2.93
C THR A 63 9.91 1.25 3.04
N ASN A 64 10.14 0.16 3.79
CA ASN A 64 11.40 -0.56 3.82
C ASN A 64 11.79 -1.10 2.44
N ILE A 65 10.83 -1.58 1.65
CA ILE A 65 11.07 -2.03 0.28
C ILE A 65 11.42 -0.85 -0.63
N ALA A 66 10.70 0.27 -0.53
CA ALA A 66 11.04 1.49 -1.27
C ALA A 66 12.45 1.97 -0.93
N ARG A 67 12.85 1.93 0.34
CA ARG A 67 14.23 2.23 0.77
C ARG A 67 15.25 1.27 0.16
N ALA A 68 14.98 -0.03 0.17
CA ALA A 68 15.84 -1.05 -0.42
C ALA A 68 15.96 -0.89 -1.96
N MET A 69 14.95 -0.34 -2.62
CA MET A 69 14.97 0.02 -4.04
C MET A 69 15.81 1.29 -4.33
N GLY A 70 16.36 1.95 -3.31
CA GLY A 70 17.22 3.13 -3.45
C GLY A 70 16.49 4.46 -3.31
N ALA A 71 15.27 4.49 -2.79
CA ALA A 71 14.57 5.74 -2.56
C ALA A 71 15.18 6.52 -1.38
N ASP A 72 15.71 7.72 -1.61
CA ASP A 72 16.18 8.63 -0.56
C ASP A 72 15.03 9.35 0.12
N VAL A 73 13.97 9.63 -0.62
CA VAL A 73 12.76 10.31 -0.17
C VAL A 73 11.56 9.38 -0.35
N ILE A 74 10.78 9.21 0.70
CA ILE A 74 9.62 8.32 0.69
C ILE A 74 8.39 9.10 1.15
N ILE A 75 7.40 9.20 0.26
CA ILE A 75 6.06 9.66 0.62
C ILE A 75 5.21 8.40 0.83
N GLY A 76 4.89 8.11 2.08
CA GLY A 76 4.08 6.96 2.46
C GLY A 76 2.61 7.36 2.61
N VAL A 77 1.74 6.73 1.83
CA VAL A 77 0.29 6.91 1.93
C VAL A 77 -0.31 5.67 2.60
N ASP A 78 -0.87 5.87 3.77
CA ASP A 78 -1.45 4.81 4.58
C ASP A 78 -2.97 4.81 4.47
N VAL A 79 -3.50 3.72 3.94
CA VAL A 79 -4.93 3.45 3.74
C VAL A 79 -5.44 2.30 4.62
N GLN A 80 -4.72 1.98 5.70
CA GLN A 80 -5.15 0.94 6.63
C GLN A 80 -6.18 1.50 7.61
N ASN A 81 -7.14 0.66 8.01
CA ASN A 81 -7.98 0.95 9.17
C ASN A 81 -7.14 0.86 10.46
N ASP A 82 -7.48 1.66 11.43
CA ASP A 82 -6.94 1.54 12.78
C ASP A 82 -7.38 0.22 13.42
N LEU A 83 -6.70 -0.18 14.50
CA LEU A 83 -7.11 -1.35 15.28
C LEU A 83 -8.52 -1.14 15.82
N ARG A 84 -9.33 -2.17 15.73
CA ARG A 84 -10.73 -2.15 16.16
C ARG A 84 -10.83 -2.26 17.68
N THR A 85 -11.85 -1.63 18.22
CA THR A 85 -12.25 -1.80 19.63
C THR A 85 -13.00 -3.13 19.84
N ALA A 86 -13.20 -3.54 21.09
CA ALA A 86 -13.91 -4.77 21.42
C ALA A 86 -15.34 -4.79 20.83
N ASP A 87 -16.01 -3.64 20.81
CA ASP A 87 -17.39 -3.49 20.31
C ASP A 87 -17.47 -3.59 18.77
N GLU A 88 -16.36 -3.47 18.07
CA GLU A 88 -16.27 -3.55 16.61
C GLU A 88 -15.85 -4.95 16.13
N LEU A 89 -15.56 -5.90 17.02
CA LEU A 89 -15.12 -7.27 16.71
C LEU A 89 -16.30 -8.25 16.79
N ASN A 90 -17.26 -8.10 15.87
CA ASN A 90 -18.55 -8.80 15.93
C ASN A 90 -18.63 -10.07 15.06
N ASN A 91 -17.65 -10.32 14.20
CA ASN A 91 -17.64 -11.50 13.32
C ASN A 91 -16.23 -12.02 13.07
N LEU A 92 -16.14 -13.25 12.56
CA LEU A 92 -14.86 -13.93 12.31
C LEU A 92 -13.95 -13.18 11.35
N GLY A 93 -14.51 -12.49 10.37
CA GLY A 93 -13.70 -11.70 9.41
C GLY A 93 -13.03 -10.50 10.08
N GLU A 94 -13.74 -9.81 10.97
CA GLU A 94 -13.20 -8.68 11.74
C GLU A 94 -12.12 -9.14 12.74
N ILE A 95 -12.35 -10.25 13.41
CA ILE A 95 -11.37 -10.86 14.32
C ILE A 95 -10.12 -11.28 13.54
N PHE A 96 -10.29 -11.94 12.39
CA PHE A 96 -9.17 -12.37 11.55
C PHE A 96 -8.33 -11.17 11.06
N ASN A 97 -8.97 -10.11 10.56
CA ASN A 97 -8.28 -8.90 10.14
C ASN A 97 -7.55 -8.22 11.31
N GLN A 98 -8.14 -8.21 12.50
CA GLN A 98 -7.49 -7.68 13.70
C GLN A 98 -6.21 -8.46 14.05
N ILE A 99 -6.27 -9.78 13.99
CA ILE A 99 -5.10 -10.65 14.25
C ILE A 99 -3.97 -10.35 13.25
N ILE A 100 -4.31 -10.20 11.96
CA ILE A 100 -3.35 -9.82 10.91
C ILE A 100 -2.71 -8.48 11.23
N ASN A 101 -3.51 -7.46 11.53
CA ASN A 101 -3.02 -6.12 11.84
C ASN A 101 -2.10 -6.13 13.07
N LEU A 102 -2.47 -6.85 14.12
CA LEU A 102 -1.65 -6.99 15.33
C LEU A 102 -0.32 -7.72 15.04
N THR A 103 -0.35 -8.74 14.21
CA THR A 103 0.88 -9.49 13.84
C THR A 103 1.86 -8.60 13.07
N GLY A 104 1.37 -7.71 12.20
CA GLY A 104 2.18 -6.78 11.42
C GLY A 104 2.55 -5.48 12.14
N GLN A 105 2.05 -5.23 13.35
CA GLN A 105 2.13 -3.92 14.01
C GLN A 105 3.56 -3.40 14.20
N THR A 106 4.46 -4.22 14.70
CA THR A 106 5.87 -3.82 14.93
C THR A 106 6.54 -3.36 13.64
N ARG A 107 6.40 -4.13 12.56
CA ARG A 107 6.96 -3.78 11.25
C ARG A 107 6.32 -2.52 10.68
N TYR A 108 5.03 -2.37 10.85
CA TYR A 108 4.30 -1.17 10.43
C TYR A 108 4.84 0.09 11.13
N GLU A 109 5.04 0.05 12.45
CA GLU A 109 5.60 1.17 13.22
C GLU A 109 7.04 1.51 12.81
N GLU A 110 7.86 0.51 12.49
CA GLU A 110 9.20 0.71 11.94
C GLU A 110 9.14 1.35 10.55
N ASN A 111 8.24 0.89 9.70
CA ASN A 111 8.09 1.39 8.35
C ASN A 111 7.55 2.82 8.29
N ILE A 112 6.68 3.23 9.21
CA ILE A 112 6.24 4.63 9.32
C ILE A 112 7.44 5.57 9.51
N LYS A 113 8.42 5.18 10.32
CA LYS A 113 9.62 6.00 10.61
C LYS A 113 10.51 6.20 9.38
N LEU A 114 10.40 5.35 8.36
CA LEU A 114 11.14 5.49 7.11
C LEU A 114 10.50 6.47 6.13
N ALA A 115 9.25 6.84 6.34
CA ALA A 115 8.56 7.81 5.50
C ALA A 115 9.06 9.23 5.80
N THR A 116 9.48 9.96 4.75
CA THR A 116 9.83 11.39 4.84
C THR A 116 8.58 12.24 5.04
N VAL A 117 7.50 11.86 4.35
CA VAL A 117 6.16 12.43 4.55
C VAL A 117 5.19 11.27 4.73
N TYR A 118 4.51 11.24 5.86
CA TYR A 118 3.47 10.24 6.16
C TYR A 118 2.09 10.85 6.00
N ILE A 119 1.25 10.21 5.18
CA ILE A 119 -0.11 10.65 4.89
C ILE A 119 -1.05 9.53 5.33
N LYS A 120 -1.77 9.73 6.43
CA LYS A 120 -2.82 8.82 6.90
C LYS A 120 -4.14 9.23 6.29
N VAL A 121 -4.78 8.31 5.56
CA VAL A 121 -6.11 8.50 4.99
C VAL A 121 -7.15 7.90 5.93
N ASP A 122 -8.20 8.63 6.26
CA ASP A 122 -9.33 8.08 6.99
C ASP A 122 -10.16 7.18 6.08
N VAL A 123 -10.04 5.89 6.29
CA VAL A 123 -10.81 4.86 5.55
C VAL A 123 -11.92 4.24 6.41
N LYS A 124 -12.26 4.84 7.55
CA LYS A 124 -13.30 4.34 8.46
C LYS A 124 -14.63 4.17 7.74
N GLY A 125 -15.23 3.00 7.93
CA GLY A 125 -16.50 2.63 7.27
C GLY A 125 -16.32 1.99 5.89
N TYR A 126 -15.09 1.85 5.41
CA TYR A 126 -14.76 1.21 4.13
C TYR A 126 -13.80 0.04 4.32
N SER A 127 -13.79 -0.85 3.35
CA SER A 127 -12.89 -1.99 3.30
C SER A 127 -12.31 -2.17 1.89
N ALA A 128 -11.36 -3.07 1.73
CA ALA A 128 -10.82 -3.45 0.42
C ALA A 128 -11.88 -3.99 -0.57
N ALA A 129 -13.10 -4.31 -0.11
CA ALA A 129 -14.22 -4.74 -0.93
C ALA A 129 -15.20 -3.60 -1.29
N SER A 130 -14.90 -2.36 -0.93
CA SER A 130 -15.79 -1.20 -1.17
C SER A 130 -15.61 -0.61 -2.57
N PHE A 131 -16.04 -1.34 -3.60
CA PHE A 131 -15.84 -0.99 -5.03
C PHE A 131 -17.02 -0.28 -5.69
N ASN A 132 -17.99 0.25 -4.95
CA ASN A 132 -19.06 1.05 -5.56
C ASN A 132 -18.63 2.50 -5.78
N ILE A 133 -19.22 3.18 -6.77
CA ILE A 133 -18.84 4.54 -7.17
C ILE A 133 -18.89 5.53 -5.99
N PRO A 134 -19.96 5.61 -5.17
CA PRO A 134 -20.00 6.53 -4.04
C PRO A 134 -18.87 6.30 -3.01
N ALA A 135 -18.50 5.04 -2.76
CA ALA A 135 -17.38 4.70 -1.86
C ALA A 135 -16.05 5.18 -2.44
N LEU A 136 -15.83 4.95 -3.74
CA LEU A 136 -14.62 5.39 -4.43
C LEU A 136 -14.49 6.91 -4.41
N ASP A 137 -15.56 7.66 -4.73
CA ASP A 137 -15.56 9.12 -4.70
C ASP A 137 -15.24 9.65 -3.29
N THR A 138 -15.84 9.05 -2.26
CA THR A 138 -15.56 9.44 -0.86
C THR A 138 -14.11 9.16 -0.48
N LEU A 139 -13.58 7.98 -0.82
CA LEU A 139 -12.19 7.62 -0.51
C LEU A 139 -11.18 8.49 -1.25
N MET A 140 -11.45 8.83 -2.52
CA MET A 140 -10.63 9.76 -3.29
C MET A 140 -10.60 11.15 -2.63
N HIS A 141 -11.76 11.67 -2.22
CA HIS A 141 -11.85 12.95 -1.53
C HIS A 141 -11.08 12.95 -0.20
N ARG A 142 -11.27 11.93 0.63
CA ARG A 142 -10.51 11.77 1.90
C ARG A 142 -9.00 11.67 1.65
N GLY A 143 -8.56 10.99 0.60
CA GLY A 143 -7.16 10.94 0.19
C GLY A 143 -6.60 12.30 -0.17
N GLU A 144 -7.35 13.10 -0.92
CA GLU A 144 -6.99 14.48 -1.27
C GLU A 144 -6.90 15.37 -0.02
N GLU A 145 -7.87 15.30 0.88
CA GLU A 145 -7.86 16.05 2.14
C GLU A 145 -6.65 15.68 3.02
N ALA A 146 -6.37 14.38 3.16
CA ALA A 146 -5.21 13.90 3.91
C ALA A 146 -3.88 14.40 3.32
N ALA A 147 -3.74 14.40 2.00
CA ALA A 147 -2.57 14.96 1.33
C ALA A 147 -2.46 16.48 1.50
N ARG A 148 -3.58 17.21 1.41
CA ARG A 148 -3.62 18.66 1.66
C ARG A 148 -3.28 19.03 3.09
N ALA A 149 -3.63 18.20 4.08
CA ALA A 149 -3.22 18.39 5.47
C ALA A 149 -1.69 18.33 5.64
N GLN A 150 -0.97 17.61 4.76
CA GLN A 150 0.50 17.54 4.74
C GLN A 150 1.14 18.56 3.78
N TRP A 151 0.39 19.56 3.31
CA TRP A 151 0.85 20.50 2.29
C TRP A 151 2.15 21.21 2.64
N THR A 152 2.31 21.62 3.89
CA THR A 152 3.52 22.31 4.37
C THR A 152 4.75 21.39 4.27
N ALA A 153 4.62 20.13 4.68
CA ALA A 153 5.70 19.14 4.58
C ALA A 153 6.03 18.83 3.12
N LEU A 154 5.03 18.66 2.26
CA LEU A 154 5.21 18.42 0.83
C LEU A 154 5.88 19.60 0.12
N ARG A 155 5.51 20.85 0.44
CA ARG A 155 6.18 22.05 -0.10
C ARG A 155 7.63 22.16 0.35
N ARG A 156 7.91 21.87 1.62
CA ARG A 156 9.29 21.83 2.12
C ARG A 156 10.11 20.79 1.38
N LEU A 157 9.56 19.59 1.24
CA LEU A 157 10.21 18.51 0.49
C LEU A 157 10.46 18.90 -0.97
N LYS A 158 9.47 19.49 -1.66
CA LYS A 158 9.65 20.01 -3.03
C LYS A 158 10.87 20.91 -3.15
N LYS A 159 11.07 21.81 -2.18
CA LYS A 159 12.21 22.71 -2.14
C LYS A 159 13.53 21.98 -1.85
N GLU A 160 13.53 21.03 -0.92
CA GLU A 160 14.71 20.25 -0.53
C GLU A 160 15.25 19.40 -1.69
N ILE A 161 14.36 18.84 -2.53
CA ILE A 161 14.76 18.08 -3.74
C ILE A 161 15.04 18.97 -4.96
N GLY A 162 15.01 20.29 -4.81
CA GLY A 162 15.40 21.24 -5.85
C GLY A 162 14.38 21.42 -6.97
N LEU A 163 13.12 21.05 -6.79
CA LEU A 163 12.09 21.32 -7.78
C LEU A 163 11.65 22.79 -7.75
N PRO A 164 11.59 23.48 -8.91
CA PRO A 164 11.10 24.86 -9.02
C PRO A 164 9.68 25.02 -8.46
N GLU A 165 9.34 26.20 -7.97
CA GLU A 165 7.98 26.48 -7.47
C GLU A 165 6.91 26.31 -8.54
N ASP A 166 7.22 26.70 -9.76
CA ASP A 166 6.39 26.63 -10.97
C ASP A 166 6.51 25.28 -11.71
N TYR A 167 7.21 24.29 -11.13
CA TYR A 167 7.33 22.97 -11.75
C TYR A 167 5.96 22.35 -12.01
N VAL A 168 5.71 22.04 -13.27
CA VAL A 168 4.55 21.28 -13.72
C VAL A 168 5.04 19.92 -14.20
N ALA A 169 4.51 18.86 -13.63
CA ALA A 169 4.86 17.51 -14.06
C ALA A 169 4.50 17.33 -15.54
N PRO A 170 5.39 16.72 -16.34
CA PRO A 170 5.07 16.42 -17.73
C PRO A 170 3.82 15.54 -17.80
N ARG A 171 2.85 15.95 -18.62
CA ARG A 171 1.69 15.10 -18.89
C ARG A 171 2.17 13.96 -19.78
N HIS A 172 2.11 12.74 -19.27
CA HIS A 172 2.27 11.58 -20.12
C HIS A 172 1.09 11.55 -21.11
N GLY A 173 1.36 11.40 -22.39
CA GLY A 173 0.34 11.16 -23.40
C GLY A 173 -0.42 9.87 -23.12
N PRO A 174 -1.57 9.67 -23.77
CA PRO A 174 -2.30 8.41 -23.63
C PRO A 174 -1.37 7.23 -23.96
N PHE A 175 -1.45 6.18 -23.17
CA PHE A 175 -0.72 4.95 -23.45
C PHE A 175 -1.14 4.47 -24.86
N THR A 176 -0.25 4.59 -25.82
CA THR A 176 -0.44 3.94 -27.13
C THR A 176 -0.06 2.48 -26.98
N SER A 177 -1.04 1.60 -27.19
CA SER A 177 -0.87 0.14 -27.22
C SER A 177 0.09 -0.30 -28.32
#